data_151b78afd641567f95073e40fb873eec
#
_entry.id   151b78afd641567f95073e40fb873eec
#
_cell.length_a   1.000
_cell.length_b   1.000
_cell.length_c   1.000
_cell.angle_alpha   90.00
_cell.angle_beta   90.00
_cell.angle_gamma   90.00
#
_symmetry.space_group_name_H-M   'P 1'
#
loop_
_entity.id
_entity.type
_entity.pdbx_description
1 polymer ?
#
loop_
_entity_poly.entity_id
_entity_poly.type
_entity_poly.pdbx_seq_one_letter_code
_entity_poly.pdbx_strand_id
1 'polypeptide(L)'
;DEMYLMIADSQALTDNFDNPKKVRDNIINVALDYLSVGIDPKKVNIFIQSQIPALTELSFYYMNLVTVSRLQRNPTVKNEIKEKSFEKSIPVGFFCYPISQAADITAFKANIIPVGNDQLPMLEQTNEIVSSFNRIYGETLVPCKAILNENKIAQRLPGLDGNAKMSKSLNNGIYLSDPSDVIYKKVMSMYTDPNHIKVEDPGKVEGNMVFTYLDVFSSDEQISKYSEYRTLDEMKKAYEKGGLGDVKIKKVLYNILEEILSPIREKRKYYEEHLDEVYSILKEGTTKANEKANKTLKEVKKAIMIDFFEE
;
A
#
# COMPACT_ATOMS: atom_id res chain seq x y z
N ASP A 1 -11.77 -11.36 14.90
CA ASP A 1 -12.06 -10.38 13.82
C ASP A 1 -11.71 -11.02 12.47
N GLU A 2 -12.57 -10.82 11.46
CA GLU A 2 -12.29 -11.28 10.10
C GLU A 2 -11.39 -10.25 9.40
N MET A 3 -10.34 -10.71 8.73
CA MET A 3 -9.44 -9.85 7.96
C MET A 3 -9.42 -10.30 6.50
N TYR A 4 -9.49 -9.32 5.60
CA TYR A 4 -9.48 -9.51 4.16
C TYR A 4 -8.37 -8.67 3.55
N LEU A 5 -7.51 -9.29 2.74
CA LEU A 5 -6.41 -8.63 2.05
C LEU A 5 -6.53 -8.88 0.54
N MET A 6 -6.84 -7.83 -0.18
CA MET A 6 -7.16 -7.91 -1.61
C MET A 6 -5.92 -7.68 -2.49
N ILE A 7 -5.79 -8.49 -3.52
CA ILE A 7 -4.92 -8.21 -4.67
C ILE A 7 -5.80 -7.55 -5.73
N ALA A 8 -5.63 -6.24 -5.91
CA ALA A 8 -6.50 -5.38 -6.70
C ALA A 8 -6.14 -5.42 -8.20
N ASP A 9 -6.24 -6.58 -8.83
CA ASP A 9 -5.89 -6.79 -10.24
C ASP A 9 -6.84 -6.09 -11.21
N SER A 10 -8.15 -6.08 -10.94
CA SER A 10 -9.12 -5.33 -11.75
C SER A 10 -8.88 -3.84 -11.68
N GLN A 11 -8.58 -3.31 -10.50
CA GLN A 11 -8.26 -1.90 -10.32
C GLN A 11 -6.95 -1.53 -11.02
N ALA A 12 -5.96 -2.44 -11.03
CA ALA A 12 -4.68 -2.23 -11.72
C ALA A 12 -4.84 -2.04 -13.23
N LEU A 13 -5.92 -2.53 -13.84
CA LEU A 13 -6.23 -2.32 -15.26
C LEU A 13 -6.53 -0.85 -15.60
N THR A 14 -6.96 -0.02 -14.65
CA THR A 14 -7.21 1.41 -14.90
C THR A 14 -5.96 2.15 -15.38
N ASP A 15 -4.78 1.66 -14.98
CA ASP A 15 -3.47 2.22 -15.32
C ASP A 15 -2.66 1.33 -16.29
N ASN A 16 -3.10 0.11 -16.53
CA ASN A 16 -2.37 -0.89 -17.30
C ASN A 16 -3.29 -1.66 -18.27
N PHE A 17 -4.32 -1.00 -18.81
CA PHE A 17 -5.30 -1.64 -19.69
C PHE A 17 -4.67 -2.17 -20.99
N ASP A 18 -3.57 -1.57 -21.43
CA ASP A 18 -2.79 -1.94 -22.61
C ASP A 18 -1.74 -3.03 -22.34
N ASN A 19 -1.53 -3.40 -21.07
CA ASN A 19 -0.57 -4.42 -20.66
C ASN A 19 -1.14 -5.42 -19.64
N PRO A 20 -2.15 -6.21 -20.02
CA PRO A 20 -2.82 -7.15 -19.10
C PRO A 20 -1.88 -8.25 -18.60
N LYS A 21 -0.84 -8.61 -19.40
CA LYS A 21 0.18 -9.58 -18.95
C LYS A 21 0.92 -9.10 -17.71
N LYS A 22 1.29 -7.81 -17.66
CA LYS A 22 1.94 -7.22 -16.48
C LYS A 22 1.06 -7.33 -15.24
N VAL A 23 -0.26 -7.08 -15.39
CA VAL A 23 -1.19 -7.21 -14.26
C VAL A 23 -1.24 -8.66 -13.78
N ARG A 24 -1.40 -9.62 -14.70
CA ARG A 24 -1.45 -11.05 -14.37
C ARG A 24 -0.18 -11.52 -13.66
N ASP A 25 0.99 -11.18 -14.18
CA ASP A 25 2.28 -11.61 -13.61
C ASP A 25 2.49 -11.02 -12.20
N ASN A 26 1.95 -9.82 -11.93
CA ASN A 26 2.07 -9.19 -10.63
C ASN A 26 1.13 -9.77 -9.56
N ILE A 27 0.07 -10.48 -9.89
CA ILE A 27 -0.81 -11.11 -8.89
C ILE A 27 0.02 -12.02 -7.98
N ILE A 28 0.79 -12.93 -8.57
CA ILE A 28 1.63 -13.87 -7.82
C ILE A 28 2.75 -13.14 -7.08
N ASN A 29 3.39 -12.15 -7.71
CA ASN A 29 4.44 -11.37 -7.05
C ASN A 29 3.94 -10.66 -5.79
N VAL A 30 2.74 -10.08 -5.83
CA VAL A 30 2.13 -9.43 -4.66
C VAL A 30 1.76 -10.46 -3.60
N ALA A 31 1.23 -11.63 -3.98
CA ALA A 31 0.95 -12.71 -3.03
C ALA A 31 2.23 -13.19 -2.33
N LEU A 32 3.32 -13.36 -3.08
CA LEU A 32 4.64 -13.71 -2.54
C LEU A 32 5.14 -12.66 -1.54
N ASP A 33 4.99 -11.37 -1.86
CA ASP A 33 5.37 -10.28 -0.96
C ASP A 33 4.54 -10.32 0.34
N TYR A 34 3.22 -10.47 0.25
CA TYR A 34 2.35 -10.57 1.43
C TYR A 34 2.74 -11.72 2.36
N LEU A 35 2.94 -12.90 1.81
CA LEU A 35 3.33 -14.07 2.58
C LEU A 35 4.74 -13.93 3.17
N SER A 36 5.65 -13.33 2.42
CA SER A 36 7.05 -13.16 2.83
C SER A 36 7.21 -12.20 4.00
N VAL A 37 6.45 -11.11 4.04
CA VAL A 37 6.45 -10.16 5.17
C VAL A 37 5.75 -10.71 6.42
N GLY A 38 5.17 -11.90 6.34
CA GLY A 38 4.62 -12.63 7.48
C GLY A 38 3.11 -12.49 7.66
N ILE A 39 2.37 -12.09 6.62
CA ILE A 39 0.91 -12.21 6.63
C ILE A 39 0.55 -13.69 6.77
N ASP A 40 -0.16 -14.02 7.84
CA ASP A 40 -0.58 -15.37 8.15
C ASP A 40 -1.89 -15.71 7.42
N PRO A 41 -1.89 -16.61 6.42
CA PRO A 41 -3.08 -16.96 5.64
C PRO A 41 -4.15 -17.70 6.46
N LYS A 42 -3.81 -18.17 7.67
CA LYS A 42 -4.79 -18.74 8.60
C LYS A 42 -5.63 -17.68 9.32
N LYS A 43 -5.13 -16.44 9.36
CA LYS A 43 -5.78 -15.30 10.03
C LYS A 43 -6.33 -14.29 9.07
N VAL A 44 -5.79 -14.23 7.83
CA VAL A 44 -6.12 -13.23 6.83
C VAL A 44 -6.55 -13.93 5.54
N ASN A 45 -7.72 -13.59 5.03
CA ASN A 45 -8.19 -14.10 3.75
C ASN A 45 -7.55 -13.26 2.63
N ILE A 46 -6.49 -13.81 1.99
CA ILE A 46 -5.83 -13.17 0.84
C ILE A 46 -6.60 -13.58 -0.42
N PHE A 47 -7.09 -12.62 -1.20
CA PHE A 47 -7.95 -12.91 -2.34
C PHE A 47 -7.66 -12.03 -3.55
N ILE A 48 -8.15 -12.44 -4.73
CA ILE A 48 -7.98 -11.75 -6.00
C ILE A 48 -9.29 -11.01 -6.33
N GLN A 49 -9.23 -9.70 -6.54
CA GLN A 49 -10.38 -8.82 -6.77
C GLN A 49 -11.24 -9.29 -7.94
N SER A 50 -10.63 -9.60 -9.10
CA SER A 50 -11.33 -10.02 -10.32
C SER A 50 -12.13 -11.32 -10.15
N GLN A 51 -11.84 -12.10 -9.12
CA GLN A 51 -12.54 -13.35 -8.82
C GLN A 51 -13.78 -13.15 -7.93
N ILE A 52 -14.14 -11.90 -7.61
CA ILE A 52 -15.30 -11.53 -6.80
C ILE A 52 -16.30 -10.71 -7.64
N PRO A 53 -17.17 -11.33 -8.44
CA PRO A 53 -18.11 -10.62 -9.33
C PRO A 53 -19.02 -9.63 -8.61
N ALA A 54 -19.38 -9.92 -7.35
CA ALA A 54 -20.21 -9.06 -6.52
C ALA A 54 -19.68 -7.63 -6.39
N LEU A 55 -18.35 -7.43 -6.44
CA LEU A 55 -17.73 -6.09 -6.35
C LEU A 55 -18.12 -5.22 -7.56
N THR A 56 -18.15 -5.81 -8.75
CA THR A 56 -18.54 -5.11 -9.97
C THR A 56 -20.03 -4.74 -9.95
N GLU A 57 -20.88 -5.65 -9.48
CA GLU A 57 -22.32 -5.42 -9.39
C GLU A 57 -22.65 -4.34 -8.36
N LEU A 58 -22.02 -4.39 -7.17
CA LEU A 58 -22.15 -3.34 -6.15
C LEU A 58 -21.68 -1.99 -6.68
N SER A 59 -20.55 -1.94 -7.39
CA SER A 59 -20.04 -0.71 -7.99
C SER A 59 -21.05 -0.08 -8.93
N PHE A 60 -21.74 -0.87 -9.76
CA PHE A 60 -22.78 -0.40 -10.65
C PHE A 60 -23.94 0.22 -9.89
N TYR A 61 -24.40 -0.39 -8.80
CA TYR A 61 -25.46 0.17 -7.98
C TYR A 61 -25.06 1.48 -7.31
N TYR A 62 -23.83 1.57 -6.82
CA TYR A 62 -23.30 2.77 -6.17
C TYR A 62 -23.08 3.94 -7.14
N MET A 63 -22.87 3.69 -8.43
CA MET A 63 -22.79 4.75 -9.45
C MET A 63 -24.05 5.62 -9.49
N ASN A 64 -25.23 5.08 -9.07
CA ASN A 64 -26.47 5.84 -8.99
C ASN A 64 -26.52 6.79 -7.78
N LEU A 65 -25.61 6.66 -6.82
CA LEU A 65 -25.57 7.45 -5.59
C LEU A 65 -24.52 8.56 -5.62
N VAL A 66 -23.68 8.60 -6.68
CA VAL A 66 -22.56 9.54 -6.80
C VAL A 66 -22.66 10.36 -8.07
N THR A 67 -22.51 11.68 -7.97
CA THR A 67 -22.53 12.55 -9.14
C THR A 67 -21.12 12.71 -9.76
N VAL A 68 -21.06 12.97 -11.06
CA VAL A 68 -19.82 13.32 -11.77
C VAL A 68 -19.09 14.48 -11.06
N SER A 69 -19.84 15.52 -10.67
CA SER A 69 -19.27 16.67 -9.94
C SER A 69 -18.65 16.29 -8.60
N ARG A 70 -19.17 15.27 -7.91
CA ARG A 70 -18.57 14.79 -6.65
C ARG A 70 -17.25 14.08 -6.91
N LEU A 71 -17.17 13.22 -7.91
CA LEU A 71 -15.93 12.56 -8.33
C LEU A 71 -14.85 13.57 -8.72
N GLN A 72 -15.19 14.57 -9.52
CA GLN A 72 -14.27 15.64 -9.93
C GLN A 72 -13.71 16.47 -8.76
N ARG A 73 -14.45 16.57 -7.66
CA ARG A 73 -14.01 17.29 -6.45
C ARG A 73 -13.20 16.44 -5.48
N ASN A 74 -13.12 15.12 -5.67
CA ASN A 74 -12.29 14.27 -4.83
C ASN A 74 -10.81 14.68 -4.97
N PRO A 75 -10.11 15.08 -3.89
CA PRO A 75 -8.74 15.60 -3.98
C PRO A 75 -7.74 14.61 -4.56
N THR A 76 -7.88 13.32 -4.22
CA THR A 76 -6.98 12.26 -4.71
C THR A 76 -7.17 12.07 -6.22
N VAL A 77 -8.40 11.93 -6.70
CA VAL A 77 -8.71 11.83 -8.14
C VAL A 77 -8.18 13.03 -8.91
N LYS A 78 -8.39 14.24 -8.35
CA LYS A 78 -7.94 15.50 -8.99
C LYS A 78 -6.42 15.56 -9.14
N ASN A 79 -5.68 15.11 -8.13
CA ASN A 79 -4.22 15.07 -8.16
C ASN A 79 -3.71 14.02 -9.16
N GLU A 80 -4.29 12.82 -9.15
CA GLU A 80 -3.90 11.75 -10.05
C GLU A 80 -4.20 12.07 -11.52
N ILE A 81 -5.31 12.74 -11.84
CA ILE A 81 -5.60 13.23 -13.18
C ILE A 81 -4.45 14.11 -13.72
N LYS A 82 -3.90 14.98 -12.87
CA LYS A 82 -2.76 15.83 -13.23
C LYS A 82 -1.47 15.03 -13.39
N GLU A 83 -1.17 14.15 -12.40
CA GLU A 83 0.04 13.34 -12.41
C GLU A 83 0.11 12.41 -13.63
N LYS A 84 -1.05 11.90 -14.08
CA LYS A 84 -1.18 10.99 -15.23
C LYS A 84 -1.41 11.72 -16.56
N SER A 85 -1.48 13.05 -16.56
CA SER A 85 -1.76 13.87 -17.76
C SER A 85 -3.09 13.50 -18.45
N PHE A 86 -4.11 13.12 -17.66
CA PHE A 86 -5.45 12.77 -18.14
C PHE A 86 -6.38 13.97 -18.35
N GLU A 87 -5.93 15.20 -18.15
CA GLU A 87 -6.79 16.41 -18.18
C GLU A 87 -7.62 16.54 -19.45
N LYS A 88 -7.09 16.07 -20.59
CA LYS A 88 -7.79 16.14 -21.89
C LYS A 88 -8.68 14.95 -22.19
N SER A 89 -8.42 13.80 -21.57
CA SER A 89 -9.15 12.55 -21.86
C SER A 89 -9.06 11.61 -20.67
N ILE A 90 -10.07 11.65 -19.81
CA ILE A 90 -10.13 10.83 -18.61
C ILE A 90 -10.80 9.50 -18.95
N PRO A 91 -10.12 8.35 -18.80
CA PRO A 91 -10.79 7.05 -18.96
C PRO A 91 -11.90 6.86 -17.92
N VAL A 92 -13.07 6.38 -18.33
CA VAL A 92 -14.22 6.20 -17.42
C VAL A 92 -13.88 5.25 -16.28
N GLY A 93 -13.17 4.15 -16.55
CA GLY A 93 -12.76 3.21 -15.51
C GLY A 93 -11.88 3.87 -14.45
N PHE A 94 -10.92 4.70 -14.89
CA PHE A 94 -10.11 5.51 -13.96
C PHE A 94 -10.99 6.50 -13.18
N PHE A 95 -11.90 7.19 -13.84
CA PHE A 95 -12.74 8.21 -13.19
C PHE A 95 -13.68 7.64 -12.14
N CYS A 96 -14.16 6.40 -12.35
CA CYS A 96 -15.11 5.71 -11.48
C CYS A 96 -14.46 4.87 -10.36
N TYR A 97 -13.11 4.74 -10.32
CA TYR A 97 -12.47 3.86 -9.32
C TYR A 97 -12.81 4.17 -7.86
N PRO A 98 -13.11 5.42 -7.43
CA PRO A 98 -13.51 5.66 -6.05
C PRO A 98 -14.82 4.97 -5.67
N ILE A 99 -15.70 4.72 -6.66
CA ILE A 99 -16.95 3.99 -6.46
C ILE A 99 -16.66 2.48 -6.34
N SER A 100 -15.77 1.94 -7.18
CA SER A 100 -15.37 0.53 -7.07
C SER A 100 -14.61 0.26 -5.76
N GLN A 101 -13.79 1.20 -5.29
CA GLN A 101 -13.14 1.08 -3.98
C GLN A 101 -14.16 1.08 -2.83
N ALA A 102 -15.24 1.83 -2.93
CA ALA A 102 -16.33 1.75 -1.95
C ALA A 102 -16.99 0.36 -1.96
N ALA A 103 -17.15 -0.27 -3.12
CA ALA A 103 -17.64 -1.64 -3.19
C ALA A 103 -16.65 -2.65 -2.58
N ASP A 104 -15.34 -2.48 -2.83
CA ASP A 104 -14.27 -3.31 -2.25
C ASP A 104 -14.30 -3.30 -0.70
N ILE A 105 -14.70 -2.18 -0.09
CA ILE A 105 -14.81 -2.03 1.36
C ILE A 105 -16.14 -2.58 1.89
N THR A 106 -17.22 -2.13 1.29
CA THR A 106 -18.58 -2.40 1.82
C THR A 106 -19.05 -3.83 1.58
N ALA A 107 -18.54 -4.52 0.53
CA ALA A 107 -18.85 -5.93 0.26
C ALA A 107 -18.50 -6.83 1.45
N PHE A 108 -17.46 -6.50 2.17
CA PHE A 108 -17.00 -7.23 3.35
C PHE A 108 -17.55 -6.68 4.67
N LYS A 109 -18.35 -5.60 4.61
CA LYS A 109 -18.78 -4.83 5.79
C LYS A 109 -17.59 -4.43 6.67
N ALA A 110 -16.48 -4.08 6.03
CA ALA A 110 -15.25 -3.70 6.71
C ALA A 110 -15.44 -2.37 7.44
N ASN A 111 -15.25 -2.38 8.74
CA ASN A 111 -15.40 -1.20 9.59
C ASN A 111 -14.08 -0.52 9.94
N ILE A 112 -12.95 -1.17 9.68
CA ILE A 112 -11.59 -0.67 9.94
C ILE A 112 -10.74 -0.89 8.70
N ILE A 113 -10.14 0.19 8.17
CA ILE A 113 -9.30 0.17 6.98
C ILE A 113 -7.94 0.81 7.30
N PRO A 114 -6.86 0.03 7.36
CA PRO A 114 -5.50 0.57 7.44
C PRO A 114 -5.14 1.25 6.10
N VAL A 115 -4.80 2.54 6.15
CA VAL A 115 -4.52 3.33 4.94
C VAL A 115 -3.44 4.38 5.16
N GLY A 116 -2.89 4.90 4.07
CA GLY A 116 -2.11 6.14 4.06
C GLY A 116 -3.01 7.38 4.02
N ASN A 117 -2.44 8.54 4.30
CA ASN A 117 -3.18 9.83 4.32
C ASN A 117 -3.85 10.17 2.98
N ASP A 118 -3.27 9.74 1.87
CA ASP A 118 -3.80 9.95 0.52
C ASP A 118 -5.12 9.21 0.26
N GLN A 119 -5.46 8.21 1.07
CA GLN A 119 -6.68 7.44 0.96
C GLN A 119 -7.85 7.98 1.82
N LEU A 120 -7.61 8.95 2.68
CA LEU A 120 -8.68 9.53 3.52
C LEU A 120 -9.87 10.08 2.70
N PRO A 121 -9.65 10.81 1.57
CA PRO A 121 -10.76 11.26 0.73
C PRO A 121 -11.58 10.13 0.08
N MET A 122 -10.97 8.95 -0.10
CA MET A 122 -11.65 7.76 -0.63
C MET A 122 -12.57 7.14 0.41
N LEU A 123 -12.10 7.04 1.67
CA LEU A 123 -12.91 6.54 2.76
C LEU A 123 -14.07 7.49 3.10
N GLU A 124 -13.84 8.81 3.03
CA GLU A 124 -14.89 9.82 3.15
C GLU A 124 -15.98 9.60 2.09
N GLN A 125 -15.60 9.44 0.83
CA GLN A 125 -16.52 9.14 -0.26
C GLN A 125 -17.24 7.81 -0.08
N THR A 126 -16.55 6.77 0.41
CA THR A 126 -17.18 5.49 0.76
C THR A 126 -18.28 5.70 1.81
N ASN A 127 -18.01 6.44 2.86
CA ASN A 127 -18.99 6.74 3.91
C ASN A 127 -20.16 7.61 3.42
N GLU A 128 -19.93 8.51 2.45
CA GLU A 128 -21.01 9.24 1.76
C GLU A 128 -21.94 8.30 0.99
N ILE A 129 -21.37 7.30 0.29
CA ILE A 129 -22.14 6.26 -0.42
C ILE A 129 -22.96 5.45 0.59
N VAL A 130 -22.32 4.98 1.68
CA VAL A 130 -22.99 4.24 2.75
C VAL A 130 -24.16 5.04 3.33
N SER A 131 -23.93 6.31 3.68
CA SER A 131 -24.96 7.19 4.23
C SER A 131 -26.13 7.42 3.25
N SER A 132 -25.81 7.64 1.96
CA SER A 132 -26.80 7.83 0.92
C SER A 132 -27.62 6.57 0.69
N PHE A 133 -26.98 5.41 0.64
CA PHE A 133 -27.62 4.11 0.47
C PHE A 133 -28.58 3.84 1.64
N ASN A 134 -28.08 3.90 2.87
CA ASN A 134 -28.85 3.58 4.07
C ASN A 134 -30.05 4.55 4.26
N ARG A 135 -29.87 5.83 3.91
CA ARG A 135 -30.97 6.82 3.96
C ARG A 135 -32.08 6.52 2.96
N ILE A 136 -31.75 6.01 1.77
CA ILE A 136 -32.72 5.78 0.69
C ILE A 136 -33.38 4.40 0.80
N TYR A 137 -32.57 3.37 1.11
CA TYR A 137 -32.97 1.98 1.00
C TYR A 137 -33.05 1.24 2.34
N GLY A 138 -32.71 1.91 3.45
CA GLY A 138 -32.66 1.31 4.78
C GLY A 138 -31.27 0.83 5.20
N GLU A 139 -31.08 0.67 6.50
CA GLU A 139 -29.80 0.28 7.13
C GLU A 139 -29.31 -1.08 6.63
N THR A 140 -28.32 -1.07 5.74
CA THR A 140 -27.77 -2.26 5.08
C THR A 140 -26.24 -2.26 5.08
N LEU A 141 -25.63 -1.12 4.73
CA LEU A 141 -24.19 -0.96 4.63
C LEU A 141 -23.58 -0.42 5.93
N VAL A 142 -22.32 -0.77 6.19
CA VAL A 142 -21.58 -0.39 7.40
C VAL A 142 -20.56 0.69 7.07
N PRO A 143 -20.51 1.81 7.81
CA PRO A 143 -19.46 2.83 7.61
C PRO A 143 -18.10 2.31 8.09
N CYS A 144 -17.04 2.80 7.45
CA CYS A 144 -15.66 2.44 7.77
C CYS A 144 -14.89 3.58 8.45
N LYS A 145 -13.81 3.21 9.17
CA LYS A 145 -12.87 4.15 9.80
C LYS A 145 -11.46 3.86 9.29
N ALA A 146 -10.70 4.93 9.02
CA ALA A 146 -9.28 4.83 8.71
C ALA A 146 -8.47 4.53 9.97
N ILE A 147 -7.45 3.67 9.84
CA ILE A 147 -6.33 3.60 10.77
C ILE A 147 -5.08 4.04 10.02
N LEU A 148 -4.41 5.05 10.53
CA LEU A 148 -3.17 5.58 10.01
C LEU A 148 -1.99 5.07 10.83
N ASN A 149 -0.82 4.95 10.19
CA ASN A 149 0.42 4.67 10.91
C ASN A 149 0.75 5.85 11.85
N GLU A 150 1.14 5.57 13.08
CA GLU A 150 1.50 6.60 14.05
C GLU A 150 2.78 7.35 13.64
N ASN A 151 3.72 6.68 12.99
CA ASN A 151 4.93 7.30 12.45
C ASN A 151 4.59 8.05 11.14
N LYS A 152 4.60 9.39 11.22
CA LYS A 152 4.27 10.27 10.08
C LYS A 152 5.21 10.10 8.87
N ILE A 153 6.49 9.75 9.10
CA ILE A 153 7.46 9.51 8.02
C ILE A 153 7.11 8.19 7.32
N ALA A 154 6.75 7.16 8.07
CA ALA A 154 6.32 5.87 7.52
C ALA A 154 5.00 5.95 6.76
N GLN A 155 4.13 6.94 7.03
CA GLN A 155 2.90 7.18 6.25
C GLN A 155 3.19 7.49 4.77
N ARG A 156 4.34 8.11 4.48
CA ARG A 156 4.80 8.44 3.12
C ARG A 156 6.32 8.47 3.06
N LEU A 157 6.93 7.31 2.93
CA LEU A 157 8.38 7.19 2.83
C LEU A 157 8.89 7.87 1.54
N PRO A 158 9.88 8.79 1.63
CA PRO A 158 10.46 9.42 0.45
C PRO A 158 11.32 8.46 -0.35
N GLY A 159 11.58 8.78 -1.63
CA GLY A 159 12.54 8.05 -2.45
C GLY A 159 13.98 8.21 -1.97
N LEU A 160 14.85 7.32 -2.40
CA LEU A 160 16.28 7.33 -2.03
C LEU A 160 17.03 8.58 -2.51
N ASP A 161 16.49 9.24 -3.54
CA ASP A 161 17.00 10.46 -4.15
C ASP A 161 16.68 11.75 -3.36
N GLY A 162 15.82 11.65 -2.36
CA GLY A 162 15.41 12.77 -1.51
C GLY A 162 14.46 13.79 -2.15
N ASN A 163 14.17 13.66 -3.44
CA ASN A 163 13.42 14.69 -4.19
C ASN A 163 11.99 14.27 -4.53
N ALA A 164 11.67 13.00 -4.55
CA ALA A 164 10.39 12.53 -5.04
C ALA A 164 9.80 11.45 -4.13
N LYS A 165 8.49 11.24 -4.28
CA LYS A 165 7.80 10.06 -3.73
C LYS A 165 8.48 8.80 -4.25
N MET A 166 8.68 7.82 -3.39
CA MET A 166 9.14 6.50 -3.78
C MET A 166 8.21 5.90 -4.84
N SER A 167 8.76 5.49 -5.99
CA SER A 167 7.97 4.81 -7.02
C SER A 167 8.82 3.83 -7.84
N LYS A 168 8.15 2.79 -8.36
CA LYS A 168 8.80 1.81 -9.25
C LYS A 168 9.28 2.44 -10.56
N SER A 169 8.51 3.39 -11.11
CA SER A 169 8.85 4.07 -12.36
C SER A 169 10.11 4.94 -12.27
N LEU A 170 10.39 5.49 -11.08
CA LEU A 170 11.58 6.29 -10.81
C LEU A 170 12.77 5.43 -10.35
N ASN A 171 12.56 4.15 -10.09
CA ASN A 171 13.57 3.23 -9.54
C ASN A 171 14.33 3.78 -8.31
N ASN A 172 13.64 4.58 -7.50
CA ASN A 172 14.16 5.26 -6.32
C ASN A 172 13.73 4.63 -5.00
N GLY A 173 13.45 3.33 -5.00
CA GLY A 173 13.04 2.56 -3.83
C GLY A 173 13.82 1.26 -3.66
N ILE A 174 13.84 0.73 -2.44
CA ILE A 174 14.31 -0.61 -2.11
C ILE A 174 13.11 -1.56 -2.13
N TYR A 175 13.23 -2.65 -2.87
CA TYR A 175 12.16 -3.66 -2.99
C TYR A 175 12.42 -4.82 -2.05
N LEU A 176 11.35 -5.46 -1.57
CA LEU A 176 11.44 -6.65 -0.70
C LEU A 176 12.19 -7.82 -1.36
N SER A 177 12.15 -7.89 -2.69
CA SER A 177 12.83 -8.89 -3.51
C SER A 177 14.25 -8.52 -3.92
N ASP A 178 14.74 -7.31 -3.59
CA ASP A 178 16.10 -6.91 -3.98
C ASP A 178 17.14 -7.80 -3.30
N PRO A 179 18.12 -8.34 -4.06
CA PRO A 179 19.26 -9.05 -3.46
C PRO A 179 20.15 -8.09 -2.68
N SER A 180 20.92 -8.65 -1.75
CA SER A 180 21.78 -7.92 -0.80
C SER A 180 22.73 -6.93 -1.47
N ASP A 181 23.36 -7.32 -2.58
CA ASP A 181 24.28 -6.45 -3.34
C ASP A 181 23.56 -5.26 -4.01
N VAL A 182 22.29 -5.45 -4.42
CA VAL A 182 21.45 -4.37 -4.97
C VAL A 182 21.04 -3.41 -3.86
N ILE A 183 20.62 -3.93 -2.69
CA ILE A 183 20.31 -3.10 -1.53
C ILE A 183 21.53 -2.28 -1.11
N TYR A 184 22.73 -2.90 -1.05
CA TYR A 184 23.96 -2.20 -0.74
C TYR A 184 24.22 -1.03 -1.71
N LYS A 185 24.12 -1.27 -3.01
CA LYS A 185 24.32 -0.24 -4.04
C LYS A 185 23.30 0.90 -3.89
N LYS A 186 22.04 0.57 -3.68
CA LYS A 186 20.94 1.55 -3.46
C LYS A 186 21.20 2.39 -2.22
N VAL A 187 21.57 1.77 -1.09
CA VAL A 187 21.87 2.51 0.15
C VAL A 187 23.11 3.40 -0.03
N MET A 188 24.17 2.90 -0.68
CA MET A 188 25.36 3.71 -0.94
C MET A 188 25.08 4.91 -1.86
N SER A 189 24.06 4.83 -2.73
CA SER A 189 23.65 5.93 -3.61
C SER A 189 22.63 6.88 -2.99
N MET A 190 22.14 6.64 -1.77
CA MET A 190 21.17 7.51 -1.11
C MET A 190 21.69 8.94 -0.97
N TYR A 191 20.75 9.87 -1.15
CA TYR A 191 21.03 11.29 -0.96
C TYR A 191 21.38 11.60 0.50
N THR A 192 22.46 12.34 0.68
CA THR A 192 22.96 12.86 1.96
C THR A 192 23.18 14.37 1.85
N ASP A 193 23.78 15.00 2.86
CA ASP A 193 24.10 16.42 2.80
C ASP A 193 25.20 16.71 1.77
N PRO A 194 24.93 17.49 0.70
CA PRO A 194 25.94 17.81 -0.32
C PRO A 194 27.08 18.70 0.18
N ASN A 195 26.91 19.36 1.34
CA ASN A 195 27.96 20.20 1.94
C ASN A 195 28.88 19.41 2.88
N HIS A 196 28.51 18.17 3.25
CA HIS A 196 29.33 17.28 4.07
C HIS A 196 30.38 16.57 3.19
N ILE A 197 31.42 17.32 2.76
CA ILE A 197 32.43 16.85 1.81
C ILE A 197 33.52 16.02 2.53
N LYS A 198 33.96 16.48 3.70
CA LYS A 198 34.96 15.80 4.53
C LYS A 198 34.30 15.25 5.77
N VAL A 199 34.89 14.19 6.34
CA VAL A 199 34.37 13.54 7.55
C VAL A 199 34.33 14.50 8.73
N GLU A 200 35.25 15.46 8.78
CA GLU A 200 35.36 16.46 9.83
C GLU A 200 34.35 17.59 9.70
N ASP A 201 33.74 17.78 8.53
CA ASP A 201 32.75 18.82 8.30
C ASP A 201 31.48 18.52 9.12
N PRO A 202 30.81 19.52 9.70
CA PRO A 202 29.48 19.37 10.24
C PRO A 202 28.48 18.97 9.16
N GLY A 203 27.72 17.89 9.41
CA GLY A 203 26.69 17.44 8.47
C GLY A 203 25.29 17.90 8.87
N LYS A 204 24.35 17.96 7.94
CA LYS A 204 22.94 18.28 8.16
C LYS A 204 22.11 16.98 8.17
N VAL A 205 21.40 16.72 9.27
CA VAL A 205 20.51 15.57 9.43
C VAL A 205 19.20 15.79 8.66
N GLU A 206 18.64 17.02 8.74
CA GLU A 206 17.41 17.37 8.04
C GLU A 206 17.58 17.25 6.51
N GLY A 207 16.70 16.48 5.87
CA GLY A 207 16.77 16.22 4.43
C GLY A 207 17.78 15.14 4.03
N ASN A 208 18.51 14.56 4.97
CA ASN A 208 19.39 13.41 4.73
C ASN A 208 18.56 12.12 4.71
N MET A 209 18.49 11.46 3.56
CA MET A 209 17.66 10.28 3.39
C MET A 209 18.10 9.10 4.24
N VAL A 210 19.39 8.98 4.54
CA VAL A 210 19.88 7.89 5.41
C VAL A 210 19.28 8.01 6.81
N PHE A 211 19.29 9.21 7.41
CA PHE A 211 18.68 9.43 8.71
C PHE A 211 17.16 9.31 8.68
N THR A 212 16.52 9.76 7.60
CA THR A 212 15.07 9.56 7.40
C THR A 212 14.69 8.08 7.43
N TYR A 213 15.48 7.22 6.79
CA TYR A 213 15.24 5.78 6.82
C TYR A 213 15.63 5.15 8.15
N LEU A 214 16.69 5.61 8.82
CA LEU A 214 17.03 5.17 10.17
C LEU A 214 15.92 5.52 11.17
N ASP A 215 15.28 6.69 11.07
CA ASP A 215 14.14 7.08 11.90
C ASP A 215 12.94 6.14 11.78
N VAL A 216 12.78 5.49 10.63
CA VAL A 216 11.68 4.58 10.37
C VAL A 216 12.00 3.14 10.73
N PHE A 217 13.22 2.69 10.42
CA PHE A 217 13.58 1.26 10.41
C PHE A 217 14.53 0.85 11.53
N SER A 218 15.15 1.77 12.27
CA SER A 218 16.09 1.42 13.32
C SER A 218 15.47 1.44 14.71
N SER A 219 16.02 0.61 15.57
CA SER A 219 15.89 0.72 17.03
C SER A 219 17.25 1.09 17.64
N ASP A 220 17.26 1.62 18.86
CA ASP A 220 18.51 1.93 19.58
C ASP A 220 19.37 0.68 19.79
N GLU A 221 18.77 -0.50 19.96
CA GLU A 221 19.47 -1.77 20.02
C GLU A 221 20.25 -2.07 18.74
N GLN A 222 19.62 -1.85 17.58
CA GLN A 222 20.26 -2.04 16.28
C GLN A 222 21.35 -0.99 16.01
N ILE A 223 21.12 0.27 16.42
CA ILE A 223 22.15 1.30 16.33
C ILE A 223 23.37 0.91 17.16
N SER A 224 23.19 0.46 18.39
CA SER A 224 24.27 0.00 19.27
C SER A 224 24.99 -1.26 18.72
N LYS A 225 24.27 -2.13 18.02
CA LYS A 225 24.81 -3.34 17.41
C LYS A 225 25.71 -3.05 16.21
N TYR A 226 25.36 -2.05 15.38
CA TYR A 226 26.02 -1.78 14.11
C TYR A 226 26.87 -0.52 14.09
N SER A 227 26.95 0.22 15.21
CA SER A 227 27.76 1.43 15.33
C SER A 227 28.41 1.54 16.72
N GLU A 228 29.21 2.58 16.92
CA GLU A 228 29.78 2.95 18.21
C GLU A 228 28.84 3.77 19.10
N TYR A 229 27.64 4.14 18.57
CA TYR A 229 26.64 4.94 19.25
C TYR A 229 25.60 4.06 19.93
N ARG A 230 25.06 4.51 21.06
CA ARG A 230 24.02 3.76 21.79
C ARG A 230 22.63 4.02 21.25
N THR A 231 22.40 5.23 20.71
CA THR A 231 21.10 5.65 20.20
C THR A 231 21.24 6.36 18.85
N LEU A 232 20.14 6.43 18.10
CA LEU A 232 20.10 7.18 16.85
C LEU A 232 20.34 8.67 17.08
N ASP A 233 19.87 9.23 18.21
CA ASP A 233 20.08 10.64 18.57
C ASP A 233 21.56 10.96 18.84
N GLU A 234 22.31 10.06 19.48
CA GLU A 234 23.75 10.21 19.64
C GLU A 234 24.48 10.22 18.29
N MET A 235 24.09 9.32 17.38
CA MET A 235 24.65 9.25 16.02
C MET A 235 24.36 10.53 15.23
N LYS A 236 23.11 11.06 15.28
CA LYS A 236 22.74 12.34 14.65
C LYS A 236 23.57 13.50 15.18
N LYS A 237 23.72 13.65 16.50
CA LYS A 237 24.56 14.68 17.12
C LYS A 237 26.03 14.58 16.71
N ALA A 238 26.56 13.35 16.58
CA ALA A 238 27.93 13.15 16.11
C ALA A 238 28.09 13.58 14.65
N TYR A 239 27.10 13.29 13.81
CA TYR A 239 27.09 13.71 12.41
C TYR A 239 27.03 15.25 12.26
N GLU A 240 26.19 15.89 13.05
CA GLU A 240 26.06 17.36 13.06
C GLU A 240 27.30 18.08 13.61
N LYS A 241 28.02 17.43 14.52
CA LYS A 241 29.29 17.97 15.08
C LYS A 241 30.46 17.83 14.11
N GLY A 242 30.41 16.91 13.18
CA GLY A 242 31.54 16.46 12.36
C GLY A 242 32.32 15.31 12.99
N GLY A 243 32.97 14.51 12.15
CA GLY A 243 33.70 13.31 12.54
C GLY A 243 33.02 11.99 12.20
N LEU A 244 31.78 12.04 11.69
CA LEU A 244 31.04 10.86 11.25
C LEU A 244 30.68 10.98 9.76
N GLY A 245 31.39 10.23 8.91
CA GLY A 245 31.22 10.29 7.46
C GLY A 245 30.01 9.51 6.94
N ASP A 246 29.48 9.94 5.79
CA ASP A 246 28.32 9.37 5.10
C ASP A 246 28.39 7.86 4.87
N VAL A 247 29.58 7.36 4.50
CA VAL A 247 29.77 5.92 4.27
C VAL A 247 29.49 5.09 5.53
N LYS A 248 29.86 5.62 6.72
CA LYS A 248 29.59 4.92 7.98
C LYS A 248 28.08 4.83 8.27
N ILE A 249 27.35 5.94 8.19
CA ILE A 249 25.89 5.93 8.43
C ILE A 249 25.15 5.08 7.41
N LYS A 250 25.58 5.08 6.14
CA LYS A 250 25.03 4.22 5.09
C LYS A 250 25.26 2.74 5.38
N LYS A 251 26.43 2.36 5.89
CA LYS A 251 26.71 0.97 6.30
C LYS A 251 25.84 0.53 7.48
N VAL A 252 25.60 1.41 8.44
CA VAL A 252 24.68 1.12 9.56
C VAL A 252 23.27 0.87 9.04
N LEU A 253 22.74 1.75 8.19
CA LEU A 253 21.43 1.57 7.57
C LEU A 253 21.37 0.26 6.75
N TYR A 254 22.38 -0.02 5.95
CA TYR A 254 22.45 -1.26 5.18
C TYR A 254 22.36 -2.51 6.06
N ASN A 255 23.13 -2.57 7.15
CA ASN A 255 23.10 -3.71 8.06
C ASN A 255 21.74 -3.89 8.72
N ILE A 256 21.09 -2.79 9.11
CA ILE A 256 19.75 -2.82 9.69
C ILE A 256 18.71 -3.31 8.67
N LEU A 257 18.77 -2.78 7.44
CA LEU A 257 17.89 -3.22 6.36
C LEU A 257 18.10 -4.68 6.00
N GLU A 258 19.34 -5.18 5.99
CA GLU A 258 19.65 -6.59 5.77
C GLU A 258 19.08 -7.49 6.87
N GLU A 259 19.19 -7.07 8.12
CA GLU A 259 18.60 -7.81 9.24
C GLU A 259 17.08 -7.95 9.09
N ILE A 260 16.41 -6.92 8.56
CA ILE A 260 14.96 -6.91 8.32
C ILE A 260 14.60 -7.70 7.05
N LEU A 261 15.33 -7.48 5.96
CA LEU A 261 14.95 -7.98 4.64
C LEU A 261 15.43 -9.40 4.34
N SER A 262 16.52 -9.87 4.97
CA SER A 262 17.03 -11.22 4.74
C SER A 262 16.01 -12.31 5.07
N PRO A 263 15.34 -12.30 6.25
CA PRO A 263 14.31 -13.29 6.55
C PRO A 263 13.10 -13.22 5.59
N ILE A 264 12.77 -12.02 5.08
CA ILE A 264 11.69 -11.82 4.11
C ILE A 264 12.08 -12.47 2.77
N ARG A 265 13.32 -12.27 2.30
CA ARG A 265 13.83 -12.91 1.07
C ARG A 265 13.88 -14.42 1.17
N GLU A 266 14.27 -14.97 2.34
CA GLU A 266 14.29 -16.42 2.57
C GLU A 266 12.87 -17.01 2.50
N LYS A 267 11.88 -16.37 3.13
CA LYS A 267 10.48 -16.77 3.02
C LYS A 267 9.95 -16.63 1.60
N ARG A 268 10.31 -15.55 0.90
CA ARG A 268 9.91 -15.35 -0.49
C ARG A 268 10.41 -16.49 -1.37
N LYS A 269 11.70 -16.85 -1.23
CA LYS A 269 12.29 -17.97 -1.95
C LYS A 269 11.56 -19.29 -1.67
N TYR A 270 11.21 -19.54 -0.41
CA TYR A 270 10.39 -20.71 -0.04
C TYR A 270 9.09 -20.74 -0.84
N TYR A 271 8.31 -19.66 -0.85
CA TYR A 271 7.05 -19.61 -1.57
C TYR A 271 7.21 -19.61 -3.11
N GLU A 272 8.30 -19.10 -3.64
CA GLU A 272 8.65 -19.20 -5.06
C GLU A 272 8.90 -20.67 -5.49
N GLU A 273 9.44 -21.47 -4.59
CA GLU A 273 9.64 -22.91 -4.78
C GLU A 273 8.38 -23.74 -4.49
N HIS A 274 7.35 -23.16 -3.85
CA HIS A 274 6.10 -23.81 -3.44
C HIS A 274 4.86 -23.04 -3.94
N LEU A 275 4.81 -22.75 -5.23
CA LEU A 275 3.71 -21.98 -5.85
C LEU A 275 2.34 -22.67 -5.73
N ASP A 276 2.28 -23.98 -5.64
CA ASP A 276 1.07 -24.75 -5.38
C ASP A 276 0.43 -24.38 -4.03
N GLU A 277 1.23 -24.15 -3.01
CA GLU A 277 0.77 -23.64 -1.71
C GLU A 277 0.22 -22.21 -1.85
N VAL A 278 0.91 -21.33 -2.57
CA VAL A 278 0.45 -19.95 -2.84
C VAL A 278 -0.89 -19.94 -3.57
N TYR A 279 -1.03 -20.77 -4.60
CA TYR A 279 -2.30 -20.89 -5.34
C TYR A 279 -3.44 -21.45 -4.45
N SER A 280 -3.14 -22.39 -3.56
CA SER A 280 -4.12 -22.93 -2.61
C SER A 280 -4.60 -21.86 -1.64
N ILE A 281 -3.69 -21.06 -1.08
CA ILE A 281 -4.00 -19.94 -0.19
C ILE A 281 -4.90 -18.91 -0.89
N LEU A 282 -4.53 -18.50 -2.10
CA LEU A 282 -5.31 -17.55 -2.89
C LEU A 282 -6.71 -18.08 -3.23
N LYS A 283 -6.82 -19.36 -3.58
CA LYS A 283 -8.10 -20.00 -3.90
C LYS A 283 -9.01 -20.08 -2.68
N GLU A 284 -8.47 -20.47 -1.53
CA GLU A 284 -9.24 -20.55 -0.29
C GLU A 284 -9.71 -19.17 0.17
N GLY A 285 -8.80 -18.18 0.20
CA GLY A 285 -9.14 -16.81 0.56
C GLY A 285 -10.16 -16.17 -0.39
N THR A 286 -10.03 -16.43 -1.70
CA THR A 286 -10.99 -15.97 -2.72
C THR A 286 -12.37 -16.62 -2.53
N THR A 287 -12.44 -17.91 -2.20
CA THR A 287 -13.71 -18.59 -1.93
C THR A 287 -14.44 -17.95 -0.75
N LYS A 288 -13.75 -17.76 0.37
CA LYS A 288 -14.32 -17.11 1.58
C LYS A 288 -14.73 -15.65 1.30
N ALA A 289 -13.89 -14.90 0.56
CA ALA A 289 -14.19 -13.55 0.17
C ALA A 289 -15.46 -13.48 -0.73
N ASN A 290 -15.59 -14.42 -1.67
CA ASN A 290 -16.74 -14.49 -2.56
C ASN A 290 -18.04 -14.79 -1.81
N GLU A 291 -18.01 -15.73 -0.87
CA GLU A 291 -19.15 -16.04 0.01
C GLU A 291 -19.60 -14.80 0.79
N LYS A 292 -18.66 -14.05 1.38
CA LYS A 292 -18.95 -12.85 2.16
C LYS A 292 -19.52 -11.73 1.29
N ALA A 293 -18.90 -11.47 0.15
CA ALA A 293 -19.32 -10.43 -0.78
C ALA A 293 -20.71 -10.72 -1.37
N ASN A 294 -20.98 -11.97 -1.75
CA ASN A 294 -22.29 -12.40 -2.25
C ASN A 294 -23.39 -12.27 -1.20
N LYS A 295 -23.08 -12.54 0.06
CA LYS A 295 -24.05 -12.31 1.15
C LYS A 295 -24.43 -10.82 1.25
N THR A 296 -23.46 -9.92 1.22
CA THR A 296 -23.72 -8.48 1.23
C THR A 296 -24.45 -8.02 -0.04
N LEU A 297 -24.06 -8.54 -1.21
CA LEU A 297 -24.75 -8.25 -2.47
C LEU A 297 -26.22 -8.65 -2.40
N LYS A 298 -26.54 -9.82 -1.85
CA LYS A 298 -27.95 -10.27 -1.66
C LYS A 298 -28.72 -9.32 -0.74
N GLU A 299 -28.14 -8.85 0.35
CA GLU A 299 -28.76 -7.86 1.24
C GLU A 299 -29.00 -6.53 0.51
N VAL A 300 -28.05 -6.07 -0.31
CA VAL A 300 -28.16 -4.84 -1.12
C VAL A 300 -29.28 -4.99 -2.15
N LYS A 301 -29.31 -6.09 -2.92
CA LYS A 301 -30.36 -6.35 -3.93
C LYS A 301 -31.75 -6.35 -3.31
N LYS A 302 -31.89 -6.96 -2.14
CA LYS A 302 -33.15 -6.94 -1.38
C LYS A 302 -33.54 -5.54 -0.96
N ALA A 303 -32.60 -4.74 -0.46
CA ALA A 303 -32.88 -3.35 -0.03
C ALA A 303 -33.33 -2.46 -1.20
N ILE A 304 -32.76 -2.63 -2.40
CA ILE A 304 -33.13 -1.87 -3.60
C ILE A 304 -34.23 -2.54 -4.43
N MET A 305 -34.83 -3.63 -3.95
CA MET A 305 -35.97 -4.36 -4.55
C MET A 305 -35.70 -4.91 -5.97
N ILE A 306 -34.48 -5.43 -6.21
CA ILE A 306 -34.12 -6.07 -7.49
C ILE A 306 -33.76 -7.56 -7.33
N ASP A 307 -34.18 -8.14 -6.23
CA ASP A 307 -34.07 -9.57 -5.90
C ASP A 307 -35.25 -10.40 -6.43
N PHE A 308 -35.80 -10.06 -7.58
CA PHE A 308 -37.11 -10.47 -8.11
C PHE A 308 -37.36 -11.99 -8.13
N PHE A 309 -36.31 -12.80 -8.33
CA PHE A 309 -36.39 -14.28 -8.35
C PHE A 309 -35.60 -14.94 -7.21
N GLU A 310 -35.08 -14.14 -6.27
CA GLU A 310 -34.33 -14.66 -5.11
C GLU A 310 -35.29 -14.81 -3.92
N GLU A 311 -35.45 -16.04 -3.41
CA GLU A 311 -36.22 -16.35 -2.19
C GLU A 311 -35.37 -16.14 -0.91
#